data_53a009d32efc619a42ec7e7deea73453
#
_entry.id   53a009d32efc619a42ec7e7deea73453
#
_cell.length_a   1.000
_cell.length_b   1.000
_cell.length_c   1.000
_cell.angle_alpha   90.00
_cell.angle_beta   90.00
_cell.angle_gamma   90.00
#
_symmetry.space_group_name_H-M   'P 1'
#
loop_
_entity.id
_entity.type
_entity.pdbx_description
1 polymer ?
#
loop_
_entity_poly.entity_id
_entity_poly.type
_entity_poly.pdbx_seq_one_letter_code
_entity_poly.pdbx_strand_id
1 'polypeptide(L)'
;MSKRDYYEILGVDRNATKEEIKKAYRKLARKYHPDVSKEPNAEEKFKEVKEAYEVLSDDQKRAQYDQFGHAGTQSQGFGGGATDFSGFGDIFDMFFGGGSRRDPNAPRQGADLQYTMTLTFEEAIFGKETEISIPREENCDTCHGTGAKPGTSKQTCAHCHGTGQISTEQNTPFGRIVNRRTCHYCQGTGETIPNKCYTCGGTGRVKKRSKVKVSIPAGIDDGQQIRLSGKGEPGMNGGPPGDLFIVISVKPHEFFKREGDNIFLELPITFAQAALGDEVEVPTVHGNVKLKIPAGTQTGKTFRLRGKGAPNVRGYGYGDQHVKVRVVTPTKLTARQKELLREFNEISNNEPLTENDDSLFSRFKKAFKGE
;
A
#
# COMPACT_ATOMS: atom_id res chain seq x y z
N MET A 1 44.38 -1.16 14.55
CA MET A 1 44.96 -1.32 13.20
C MET A 1 44.75 0.01 12.47
N SER A 2 45.81 0.60 11.88
CA SER A 2 45.69 1.81 11.10
C SER A 2 44.90 1.51 9.83
N LYS A 3 43.86 2.30 9.54
CA LYS A 3 43.13 2.19 8.26
C LYS A 3 44.11 2.43 7.11
N ARG A 4 43.99 1.64 6.02
CA ARG A 4 44.80 1.83 4.80
C ARG A 4 44.40 3.12 4.09
N ASP A 5 45.40 3.73 3.37
CA ASP A 5 45.15 4.93 2.58
C ASP A 5 44.08 4.67 1.50
N TYR A 6 43.15 5.58 1.30
CA TYR A 6 42.10 5.45 0.31
C TYR A 6 42.62 5.40 -1.14
N TYR A 7 43.71 6.07 -1.42
CA TYR A 7 44.40 5.97 -2.72
C TYR A 7 45.02 4.59 -2.96
N GLU A 8 45.57 3.98 -1.90
CA GLU A 8 46.11 2.61 -1.97
C GLU A 8 44.95 1.59 -2.10
N ILE A 9 43.82 1.80 -1.44
CA ILE A 9 42.66 0.90 -1.54
C ILE A 9 42.12 0.88 -2.98
N LEU A 10 42.03 2.02 -3.62
CA LEU A 10 41.62 2.13 -5.04
C LEU A 10 42.71 1.78 -6.02
N GLY A 11 43.97 1.74 -5.59
CA GLY A 11 45.16 1.49 -6.44
C GLY A 11 45.40 2.61 -7.47
N VAL A 12 45.23 3.86 -7.04
CA VAL A 12 45.43 5.06 -7.86
C VAL A 12 46.46 6.01 -7.23
N ASP A 13 47.06 6.86 -8.04
CA ASP A 13 48.01 7.90 -7.56
C ASP A 13 47.25 9.02 -6.82
N ARG A 14 47.92 9.70 -5.87
CA ARG A 14 47.34 10.85 -5.16
C ARG A 14 46.92 12.00 -6.05
N ASN A 15 47.52 12.11 -7.24
CA ASN A 15 47.17 13.10 -8.24
C ASN A 15 46.15 12.60 -9.28
N ALA A 16 45.59 11.40 -9.08
CA ALA A 16 44.62 10.81 -10.01
C ALA A 16 43.41 11.70 -10.25
N THR A 17 43.00 11.75 -11.51
CA THR A 17 41.78 12.46 -11.93
C THR A 17 40.50 11.76 -11.46
N LYS A 18 39.37 12.48 -11.41
CA LYS A 18 38.08 11.89 -11.06
C LYS A 18 37.69 10.72 -11.96
N GLU A 19 38.09 10.79 -13.23
CA GLU A 19 37.79 9.73 -14.19
C GLU A 19 38.60 8.45 -13.89
N GLU A 20 39.84 8.59 -13.50
CA GLU A 20 40.71 7.47 -13.09
C GLU A 20 40.19 6.82 -11.79
N ILE A 21 39.84 7.63 -10.80
CA ILE A 21 39.22 7.17 -9.55
C ILE A 21 37.92 6.39 -9.82
N LYS A 22 37.06 6.92 -10.69
CA LYS A 22 35.80 6.26 -11.08
C LYS A 22 36.06 4.96 -11.85
N LYS A 23 37.07 4.92 -12.72
CA LYS A 23 37.45 3.72 -13.48
C LYS A 23 37.99 2.62 -12.54
N ALA A 24 38.87 3.01 -11.62
CA ALA A 24 39.43 2.11 -10.60
C ALA A 24 38.31 1.52 -9.70
N TYR A 25 37.41 2.37 -9.20
CA TYR A 25 36.26 1.93 -8.43
C TYR A 25 35.40 0.91 -9.18
N ARG A 26 35.01 1.19 -10.42
CA ARG A 26 34.20 0.27 -11.21
C ARG A 26 34.86 -1.09 -11.41
N LYS A 27 36.16 -1.12 -11.57
CA LYS A 27 36.95 -2.35 -11.73
C LYS A 27 36.94 -3.17 -10.44
N LEU A 28 37.21 -2.52 -9.29
CA LEU A 28 37.26 -3.18 -7.98
C LEU A 28 35.87 -3.58 -7.46
N ALA A 29 34.86 -2.74 -7.69
CA ALA A 29 33.49 -3.03 -7.34
C ALA A 29 32.94 -4.28 -8.04
N ARG A 30 33.28 -4.47 -9.32
CA ARG A 30 32.93 -5.71 -10.05
C ARG A 30 33.69 -6.92 -9.52
N LYS A 31 34.94 -6.73 -9.13
CA LYS A 31 35.81 -7.82 -8.62
C LYS A 31 35.35 -8.32 -7.25
N TYR A 32 34.93 -7.42 -6.37
CA TYR A 32 34.55 -7.73 -4.98
C TYR A 32 33.04 -7.71 -4.75
N HIS A 33 32.24 -7.70 -5.82
CA HIS A 33 30.76 -7.75 -5.67
C HIS A 33 30.34 -9.02 -4.95
N PRO A 34 29.46 -8.93 -3.91
CA PRO A 34 29.09 -10.08 -3.10
C PRO A 34 28.44 -11.22 -3.91
N ASP A 35 27.73 -10.88 -5.01
CA ASP A 35 27.08 -11.88 -5.87
C ASP A 35 28.04 -12.58 -6.85
N VAL A 36 29.24 -12.03 -7.06
CA VAL A 36 30.18 -12.50 -8.10
C VAL A 36 31.45 -13.06 -7.50
N SER A 37 31.94 -12.51 -6.39
CA SER A 37 33.22 -12.86 -5.79
C SER A 37 33.08 -13.99 -4.77
N LYS A 38 33.94 -15.02 -4.93
CA LYS A 38 34.06 -16.15 -3.99
C LYS A 38 35.26 -15.98 -3.02
N GLU A 39 35.91 -14.82 -3.01
CA GLU A 39 37.06 -14.58 -2.12
C GLU A 39 36.57 -14.45 -0.66
N PRO A 40 37.25 -15.09 0.30
CA PRO A 40 37.03 -14.79 1.71
C PRO A 40 37.37 -13.30 1.93
N ASN A 41 36.50 -12.55 2.62
CA ASN A 41 36.61 -11.10 2.86
C ASN A 41 36.24 -10.19 1.64
N ALA A 42 35.53 -10.69 0.62
CA ALA A 42 35.07 -9.87 -0.51
C ALA A 42 34.15 -8.72 -0.04
N GLU A 43 33.30 -8.99 0.93
CA GLU A 43 32.38 -7.99 1.49
C GLU A 43 33.12 -6.85 2.22
N GLU A 44 34.15 -7.17 3.01
CA GLU A 44 34.97 -6.17 3.69
C GLU A 44 35.75 -5.31 2.69
N LYS A 45 36.38 -5.95 1.71
CA LYS A 45 37.08 -5.25 0.62
C LYS A 45 36.15 -4.37 -0.21
N PHE A 46 34.92 -4.82 -0.46
CA PHE A 46 33.92 -4.03 -1.16
C PHE A 46 33.53 -2.78 -0.37
N LYS A 47 33.33 -2.91 0.96
CA LYS A 47 33.05 -1.79 1.86
C LYS A 47 34.20 -0.76 1.86
N GLU A 48 35.45 -1.24 1.98
CA GLU A 48 36.64 -0.37 1.92
C GLU A 48 36.74 0.39 0.58
N VAL A 49 36.53 -0.31 -0.54
CA VAL A 49 36.57 0.29 -1.90
C VAL A 49 35.45 1.32 -2.08
N LYS A 50 34.26 1.06 -1.53
CA LYS A 50 33.15 2.00 -1.58
C LYS A 50 33.44 3.24 -0.73
N GLU A 51 33.91 3.07 0.52
CA GLU A 51 34.29 4.18 1.40
C GLU A 51 35.36 5.06 0.76
N ALA A 52 36.39 4.46 0.19
CA ALA A 52 37.45 5.18 -0.51
C ALA A 52 36.93 6.01 -1.71
N TYR A 53 36.03 5.42 -2.50
CA TYR A 53 35.42 6.14 -3.64
C TYR A 53 34.55 7.30 -3.20
N GLU A 54 33.73 7.13 -2.15
CA GLU A 54 32.86 8.18 -1.62
C GLU A 54 33.65 9.42 -1.15
N VAL A 55 34.82 9.21 -0.59
CA VAL A 55 35.69 10.30 -0.15
C VAL A 55 36.44 10.94 -1.32
N LEU A 56 37.02 10.14 -2.21
CA LEU A 56 37.91 10.64 -3.27
C LEU A 56 37.18 11.14 -4.53
N SER A 57 35.90 10.83 -4.70
CA SER A 57 35.08 11.30 -5.82
C SER A 57 34.58 12.74 -5.67
N ASP A 58 34.51 13.25 -4.46
CA ASP A 58 34.09 14.60 -4.12
C ASP A 58 35.28 15.49 -3.81
N ASP A 59 35.38 16.65 -4.49
CA ASP A 59 36.53 17.57 -4.37
C ASP A 59 36.70 18.07 -2.92
N GLN A 60 35.61 18.34 -2.21
CA GLN A 60 35.69 18.89 -0.86
C GLN A 60 36.14 17.81 0.13
N LYS A 61 35.61 16.61 0.02
CA LYS A 61 35.98 15.46 0.87
C LYS A 61 37.42 15.04 0.60
N ARG A 62 37.81 15.02 -0.67
CA ARG A 62 39.20 14.73 -1.10
C ARG A 62 40.19 15.73 -0.50
N ALA A 63 39.88 17.03 -0.61
CA ALA A 63 40.73 18.07 -0.03
C ALA A 63 40.86 17.96 1.50
N GLN A 64 39.76 17.60 2.20
CA GLN A 64 39.81 17.36 3.64
C GLN A 64 40.61 16.10 3.99
N TYR A 65 40.42 15.03 3.22
CA TYR A 65 41.21 13.81 3.39
C TYR A 65 42.69 14.04 3.15
N ASP A 66 43.06 14.83 2.12
CA ASP A 66 44.43 15.15 1.79
C ASP A 66 45.12 16.02 2.87
N GLN A 67 44.35 16.86 3.60
CA GLN A 67 44.85 17.71 4.67
C GLN A 67 44.92 17.01 6.02
N PHE A 68 43.93 16.21 6.36
CA PHE A 68 43.71 15.68 7.74
C PHE A 68 43.77 14.13 7.79
N GLY A 69 43.94 13.47 6.64
CA GLY A 69 43.91 12.00 6.56
C GLY A 69 42.59 11.40 7.06
N HIS A 70 42.67 10.18 7.57
CA HIS A 70 41.49 9.52 8.17
C HIS A 70 40.95 10.26 9.41
N ALA A 71 41.72 11.09 10.06
CA ALA A 71 41.27 11.89 11.20
C ALA A 71 40.25 12.96 10.77
N GLY A 72 40.39 13.52 9.57
CA GLY A 72 39.43 14.49 9.01
C GLY A 72 38.07 13.87 8.64
N THR A 73 38.09 12.59 8.30
CA THR A 73 36.85 11.83 7.99
C THR A 73 36.26 11.15 9.22
N GLN A 74 37.01 11.05 10.33
CA GLN A 74 36.64 10.32 11.55
C GLN A 74 36.35 11.26 12.75
N SER A 75 36.55 12.58 12.59
CA SER A 75 36.50 13.55 13.70
C SER A 75 35.12 13.84 14.26
N GLN A 76 34.09 13.08 13.89
CA GLN A 76 32.84 13.07 14.63
C GLN A 76 32.40 11.64 14.89
N GLY A 77 32.82 11.20 16.08
CA GLY A 77 32.60 9.87 16.55
C GLY A 77 31.13 9.45 16.57
N PHE A 78 30.89 8.29 16.02
CA PHE A 78 29.81 7.43 16.48
C PHE A 78 30.32 5.99 16.51
N GLY A 79 30.71 5.58 17.72
CA GLY A 79 30.93 4.19 18.01
C GLY A 79 29.61 3.49 18.24
N GLY A 80 29.42 2.35 17.63
CA GLY A 80 28.53 1.29 18.08
C GLY A 80 27.25 1.09 17.32
N GLY A 81 27.14 -0.07 16.67
CA GLY A 81 25.87 -0.72 16.34
C GLY A 81 25.60 -0.88 14.85
N ALA A 82 25.85 -2.10 14.39
CA ALA A 82 25.43 -2.60 13.08
C ALA A 82 23.90 -2.54 12.90
N THR A 83 23.50 -2.27 11.68
CA THR A 83 22.27 -2.63 10.97
C THR A 83 21.54 -1.40 10.41
N ASP A 84 21.54 -1.38 9.18
CA ASP A 84 20.60 -0.89 8.19
C ASP A 84 21.22 0.04 7.13
N PHE A 85 21.30 -0.51 5.93
CA PHE A 85 22.08 0.00 4.79
C PHE A 85 21.44 1.18 4.02
N SER A 86 20.24 1.65 4.41
CA SER A 86 19.53 2.72 3.69
C SER A 86 19.60 4.12 4.34
N GLY A 87 20.19 4.24 5.53
CA GLY A 87 20.14 5.47 6.34
C GLY A 87 21.30 6.45 6.19
N PHE A 88 22.36 6.13 5.41
CA PHE A 88 23.57 6.97 5.37
C PHE A 88 23.42 8.26 4.53
N GLY A 89 22.49 8.30 3.59
CA GLY A 89 22.18 9.52 2.83
C GLY A 89 21.56 10.60 3.70
N ASP A 90 20.60 10.23 4.52
CA ASP A 90 19.83 11.18 5.35
C ASP A 90 20.64 11.75 6.51
N ILE A 91 21.59 10.98 7.07
CA ILE A 91 22.45 11.46 8.17
C ILE A 91 23.52 12.41 7.65
N PHE A 92 23.97 12.20 6.42
CA PHE A 92 24.95 13.07 5.77
C PHE A 92 24.32 14.41 5.35
N ASP A 93 23.09 14.40 4.82
CA ASP A 93 22.34 15.63 4.53
C ASP A 93 21.96 16.41 5.81
N MET A 94 21.80 15.74 6.93
CA MET A 94 21.54 16.41 8.22
C MET A 94 22.81 17.09 8.78
N PHE A 95 24.00 16.63 8.41
CA PHE A 95 25.27 17.11 9.00
C PHE A 95 26.05 18.07 8.09
N PHE A 96 26.02 17.86 6.75
CA PHE A 96 26.74 18.66 5.76
C PHE A 96 25.85 19.45 4.80
N GLY A 97 24.66 18.98 4.51
CA GLY A 97 23.63 19.84 3.94
C GLY A 97 23.24 20.78 5.04
N GLY A 98 23.74 22.02 5.02
CA GLY A 98 23.36 23.05 5.98
C GLY A 98 21.86 23.00 6.14
N GLY A 99 21.38 22.51 7.29
CA GLY A 99 20.00 22.10 7.51
C GLY A 99 19.10 23.12 6.86
N SER A 100 18.40 22.71 5.80
CA SER A 100 17.45 23.59 5.14
C SER A 100 16.47 23.93 6.25
N ARG A 101 16.68 25.14 6.82
CA ARG A 101 15.83 25.69 7.86
C ARG A 101 14.42 25.59 7.30
N ARG A 102 13.68 24.57 7.71
CA ARG A 102 12.27 24.47 7.34
C ARG A 102 11.65 25.74 7.87
N ASP A 103 11.37 26.66 6.97
CA ASP A 103 10.63 27.86 7.30
C ASP A 103 9.30 27.42 7.93
N PRO A 104 9.04 27.76 9.19
CA PRO A 104 7.76 27.39 9.82
C PRO A 104 6.56 27.93 9.05
N ASN A 105 6.75 28.98 8.25
CA ASN A 105 5.73 29.59 7.41
C ASN A 105 5.73 29.06 5.96
N ALA A 106 6.58 28.10 5.62
CA ALA A 106 6.56 27.49 4.28
C ALA A 106 5.21 26.83 4.00
N PRO A 107 4.71 26.92 2.76
CA PRO A 107 3.50 26.22 2.33
C PRO A 107 3.63 24.71 2.61
N ARG A 108 2.64 24.14 3.27
CA ARG A 108 2.60 22.70 3.57
C ARG A 108 1.33 22.09 3.01
N GLN A 109 1.46 20.95 2.38
CA GLN A 109 0.32 20.18 1.93
C GLN A 109 -0.55 19.76 3.12
N GLY A 110 -1.87 19.76 2.94
CA GLY A 110 -2.82 19.24 3.90
C GLY A 110 -2.67 17.73 4.10
N ALA A 111 -3.16 17.23 5.22
CA ALA A 111 -3.18 15.80 5.47
C ALA A 111 -4.15 15.08 4.52
N ASP A 112 -3.77 13.87 4.13
CA ASP A 112 -4.66 13.00 3.40
C ASP A 112 -5.72 12.40 4.34
N LEU A 113 -6.92 12.19 3.82
CA LEU A 113 -8.03 11.59 4.55
C LEU A 113 -8.32 10.20 4.00
N GLN A 114 -8.69 9.29 4.89
CA GLN A 114 -9.15 7.96 4.52
C GLN A 114 -10.60 7.77 4.97
N TYR A 115 -11.42 7.25 4.07
CA TYR A 115 -12.83 6.93 4.33
C TYR A 115 -13.14 5.52 3.85
N THR A 116 -13.69 4.67 4.72
CA THR A 116 -14.11 3.32 4.34
C THR A 116 -15.57 3.34 3.91
N MET A 117 -15.82 2.89 2.67
CA MET A 117 -17.17 2.81 2.11
C MET A 117 -17.56 1.34 1.96
N THR A 118 -18.71 0.99 2.54
CA THR A 118 -19.26 -0.36 2.41
C THR A 118 -20.24 -0.40 1.25
N LEU A 119 -20.04 -1.33 0.31
CA LEU A 119 -20.89 -1.57 -0.86
C LEU A 119 -21.58 -2.92 -0.73
N THR A 120 -22.75 -3.07 -1.39
CA THR A 120 -23.29 -4.40 -1.66
C THR A 120 -22.51 -5.06 -2.80
N PHE A 121 -22.70 -6.36 -2.97
CA PHE A 121 -22.05 -7.13 -4.02
C PHE A 121 -22.41 -6.60 -5.42
N GLU A 122 -23.70 -6.29 -5.63
CA GLU A 122 -24.22 -5.75 -6.89
C GLU A 122 -23.68 -4.34 -7.16
N GLU A 123 -23.63 -3.48 -6.14
CA GLU A 123 -23.05 -2.14 -6.27
C GLU A 123 -21.57 -2.17 -6.67
N ALA A 124 -20.82 -3.15 -6.18
CA ALA A 124 -19.41 -3.34 -6.55
C ALA A 124 -19.27 -3.85 -8.00
N ILE A 125 -20.22 -4.67 -8.48
CA ILE A 125 -20.19 -5.18 -9.86
C ILE A 125 -20.62 -4.13 -10.88
N PHE A 126 -21.75 -3.44 -10.62
CA PHE A 126 -22.33 -2.51 -11.59
C PHE A 126 -21.80 -1.08 -11.46
N GLY A 127 -21.07 -0.79 -10.37
CA GLY A 127 -20.66 0.57 -10.05
C GLY A 127 -21.81 1.39 -9.45
N LYS A 128 -21.46 2.54 -8.87
CA LYS A 128 -22.43 3.43 -8.23
C LYS A 128 -21.92 4.86 -8.19
N GLU A 129 -22.79 5.80 -8.45
CA GLU A 129 -22.56 7.21 -8.14
C GLU A 129 -23.24 7.56 -6.82
N THR A 130 -22.53 8.16 -5.90
CA THR A 130 -23.05 8.51 -4.58
C THR A 130 -22.40 9.77 -4.03
N GLU A 131 -23.05 10.40 -3.06
CA GLU A 131 -22.43 11.48 -2.27
C GLU A 131 -22.12 10.96 -0.87
N ILE A 132 -20.90 11.21 -0.44
CA ILE A 132 -20.46 10.95 0.93
C ILE A 132 -20.31 12.26 1.69
N SER A 133 -20.59 12.22 3.00
CA SER A 133 -20.40 13.34 3.89
C SER A 133 -19.25 13.04 4.85
N ILE A 134 -18.12 13.71 4.65
CA ILE A 134 -16.92 13.53 5.47
C ILE A 134 -16.69 14.74 6.37
N PRO A 135 -16.34 14.54 7.64
CA PRO A 135 -15.88 15.61 8.50
C PRO A 135 -14.46 15.97 8.08
N ARG A 136 -14.23 17.22 7.71
CA ARG A 136 -12.89 17.76 7.45
C ARG A 136 -12.76 19.16 7.96
N GLU A 137 -11.54 19.61 8.15
CA GLU A 137 -11.27 21.03 8.37
C GLU A 137 -11.45 21.79 7.05
N GLU A 138 -12.06 22.97 7.12
CA GLU A 138 -12.17 23.90 6.01
C GLU A 138 -11.73 25.28 6.46
N ASN A 139 -11.30 26.10 5.52
CA ASN A 139 -11.01 27.49 5.83
C ASN A 139 -12.25 28.17 6.40
N CYS A 140 -12.07 28.93 7.48
CA CYS A 140 -13.17 29.65 8.09
C CYS A 140 -13.75 30.68 7.11
N ASP A 141 -15.05 30.57 6.81
CA ASP A 141 -15.72 31.47 5.85
C ASP A 141 -15.69 32.94 6.32
N THR A 142 -15.64 33.17 7.64
CA THR A 142 -15.66 34.50 8.22
C THR A 142 -14.34 35.25 8.05
N CYS A 143 -13.21 34.56 8.19
CA CYS A 143 -11.87 35.15 8.11
C CYS A 143 -11.05 34.65 6.92
N HIS A 144 -11.60 33.77 6.09
CA HIS A 144 -10.94 33.21 4.92
C HIS A 144 -9.56 32.60 5.19
N GLY A 145 -9.43 31.93 6.35
CA GLY A 145 -8.19 31.25 6.76
C GLY A 145 -7.18 32.13 7.52
N THR A 146 -7.41 33.43 7.65
CA THR A 146 -6.46 34.33 8.35
C THR A 146 -6.44 34.14 9.87
N GLY A 147 -7.53 33.70 10.47
CA GLY A 147 -7.70 33.63 11.94
C GLY A 147 -7.98 34.97 12.57
N ALA A 148 -7.83 36.09 11.86
CA ALA A 148 -8.07 37.44 12.38
C ALA A 148 -9.56 37.81 12.19
N LYS A 149 -10.07 38.69 13.09
CA LYS A 149 -11.42 39.26 12.95
C LYS A 149 -11.53 40.00 11.61
N PRO A 150 -12.65 39.91 10.90
CA PRO A 150 -12.87 40.69 9.69
C PRO A 150 -12.57 42.15 9.86
N GLY A 151 -11.83 42.73 8.91
CA GLY A 151 -11.36 44.14 9.01
C GLY A 151 -10.09 44.34 9.82
N THR A 152 -9.50 43.28 10.39
CA THR A 152 -8.21 43.32 11.05
C THR A 152 -7.22 42.36 10.40
N SER A 153 -5.92 42.59 10.55
CA SER A 153 -4.86 41.75 9.98
C SER A 153 -3.99 41.15 11.09
N LYS A 154 -3.25 40.13 10.71
CA LYS A 154 -2.16 39.60 11.49
C LYS A 154 -1.08 40.69 11.63
N GLN A 155 -0.40 40.73 12.76
CA GLN A 155 0.70 41.67 13.03
C GLN A 155 1.99 40.89 13.22
N THR A 156 3.10 41.47 12.79
CA THR A 156 4.43 40.92 13.05
C THR A 156 4.65 40.83 14.56
N CYS A 157 5.12 39.68 15.03
CA CYS A 157 5.39 39.49 16.47
C CYS A 157 6.48 40.45 16.95
N ALA A 158 6.16 41.32 17.90
CA ALA A 158 7.09 42.32 18.47
C ALA A 158 8.30 41.69 19.19
N HIS A 159 8.18 40.44 19.66
CA HIS A 159 9.26 39.78 20.41
C HIS A 159 10.31 39.09 19.53
N CYS A 160 9.93 38.55 18.40
CA CYS A 160 10.85 37.87 17.48
C CYS A 160 11.00 38.59 16.12
N HIS A 161 10.34 39.75 15.97
CA HIS A 161 10.40 40.55 14.73
C HIS A 161 10.14 39.74 13.45
N GLY A 162 9.17 38.80 13.50
CA GLY A 162 8.78 37.99 12.39
C GLY A 162 9.57 36.68 12.20
N THR A 163 10.66 36.48 12.94
CA THR A 163 11.53 35.30 12.78
C THR A 163 10.95 33.98 13.33
N GLY A 164 9.93 34.07 14.17
CA GLY A 164 9.37 32.91 14.88
C GLY A 164 10.27 32.34 15.98
N GLN A 165 11.51 32.81 16.09
CA GLN A 165 12.51 32.28 17.02
C GLN A 165 13.16 33.44 17.81
N ILE A 166 13.55 33.15 19.04
CA ILE A 166 14.32 34.07 19.89
C ILE A 166 15.71 33.45 20.02
N SER A 167 16.75 34.22 19.63
CA SER A 167 18.14 33.82 19.80
C SER A 167 18.71 34.46 21.08
N THR A 168 19.27 33.62 21.94
CA THR A 168 20.01 34.04 23.12
C THR A 168 21.48 33.75 22.92
N GLU A 169 22.30 34.76 22.90
CA GLU A 169 23.74 34.62 22.82
C GLU A 169 24.34 34.48 24.22
N GLN A 170 25.15 33.46 24.42
CA GLN A 170 25.91 33.26 25.65
C GLN A 170 27.40 33.22 25.29
N ASN A 171 28.17 34.13 25.90
CA ASN A 171 29.61 34.08 25.79
C ASN A 171 30.15 33.05 26.78
N THR A 172 30.79 32.03 26.29
CA THR A 172 31.46 31.02 27.09
C THR A 172 32.98 31.13 26.92
N PRO A 173 33.81 30.59 27.82
CA PRO A 173 35.25 30.61 27.68
C PRO A 173 35.74 29.92 26.39
N PHE A 174 34.91 29.12 25.75
CA PHE A 174 35.19 28.36 24.49
C PHE A 174 34.59 29.02 23.23
N GLY A 175 33.98 30.19 23.34
CA GLY A 175 33.38 30.89 22.21
C GLY A 175 31.94 31.33 22.44
N ARG A 176 31.36 32.00 21.44
CA ARG A 176 29.98 32.47 21.43
C ARG A 176 29.03 31.31 21.09
N ILE A 177 28.14 30.92 21.97
CA ILE A 177 27.09 29.95 21.74
C ILE A 177 25.77 30.69 21.50
N VAL A 178 25.17 30.50 20.33
CA VAL A 178 23.84 31.05 19.98
C VAL A 178 22.80 29.99 20.19
N ASN A 179 22.02 30.11 21.24
CA ASN A 179 20.91 29.20 21.51
C ASN A 179 19.62 29.81 20.94
N ARG A 180 18.96 29.06 20.01
CA ARG A 180 17.71 29.49 19.38
C ARG A 180 16.56 28.68 19.94
N ARG A 181 15.52 29.39 20.40
CA ARG A 181 14.29 28.79 20.93
C ARG A 181 13.09 29.32 20.18
N THR A 182 12.05 28.48 20.02
CA THR A 182 10.77 28.93 19.47
C THR A 182 10.21 30.08 20.29
N CYS A 183 9.78 31.14 19.64
CA CYS A 183 9.17 32.30 20.30
C CYS A 183 7.85 31.89 20.96
N HIS A 184 7.77 31.98 22.27
CA HIS A 184 6.58 31.56 23.03
C HIS A 184 5.37 32.49 22.83
N TYR A 185 5.58 33.73 22.40
CA TYR A 185 4.49 34.67 22.11
C TYR A 185 3.75 34.33 20.82
N CYS A 186 4.45 34.01 19.73
CA CYS A 186 3.85 33.67 18.46
C CYS A 186 3.90 32.16 18.18
N GLN A 187 4.43 31.34 19.08
CA GLN A 187 4.55 29.90 18.95
C GLN A 187 5.22 29.43 17.64
N GLY A 188 6.19 30.25 17.17
CA GLY A 188 6.95 29.93 15.96
C GLY A 188 6.40 30.51 14.66
N THR A 189 5.21 31.08 14.65
CA THR A 189 4.59 31.62 13.42
C THR A 189 5.21 32.97 12.97
N GLY A 190 5.91 33.69 13.83
CA GLY A 190 6.41 35.02 13.51
C GLY A 190 5.34 36.12 13.53
N GLU A 191 4.06 35.75 13.59
CA GLU A 191 2.89 36.63 13.54
C GLU A 191 2.03 36.46 14.80
N THR A 192 1.33 37.51 15.19
CA THR A 192 0.35 37.50 16.27
C THR A 192 -0.99 38.02 15.77
N ILE A 193 -2.08 37.51 16.35
CA ILE A 193 -3.45 37.90 16.00
C ILE A 193 -4.05 38.61 17.24
N PRO A 194 -3.99 39.94 17.32
CA PRO A 194 -4.55 40.66 18.44
C PRO A 194 -6.05 40.48 18.59
N ASN A 195 -6.77 40.57 17.47
CA ASN A 195 -8.21 40.38 17.41
C ASN A 195 -8.53 39.05 16.70
N LYS A 196 -8.84 38.03 17.48
CA LYS A 196 -9.17 36.70 16.97
C LYS A 196 -10.55 36.66 16.29
N CYS A 197 -10.67 35.91 15.21
CA CYS A 197 -11.96 35.64 14.59
C CYS A 197 -12.87 34.88 15.56
N TYR A 198 -14.08 35.33 15.73
CA TYR A 198 -15.05 34.78 16.69
C TYR A 198 -15.53 33.36 16.27
N THR A 199 -15.54 33.07 14.96
CA THR A 199 -16.00 31.77 14.43
C THR A 199 -14.98 30.66 14.63
N CYS A 200 -13.70 30.92 14.37
CA CYS A 200 -12.64 29.92 14.46
C CYS A 200 -11.71 30.07 15.67
N GLY A 201 -11.92 31.08 16.52
CA GLY A 201 -11.09 31.31 17.71
C GLY A 201 -9.63 31.67 17.42
N GLY A 202 -9.31 32.05 16.18
CA GLY A 202 -7.94 32.40 15.76
C GLY A 202 -7.22 31.30 14.96
N THR A 203 -7.81 30.12 14.82
CA THR A 203 -7.19 29.01 14.09
C THR A 203 -7.22 29.19 12.58
N GLY A 204 -8.13 30.00 12.05
CA GLY A 204 -8.37 30.15 10.63
C GLY A 204 -9.18 29.00 10.00
N ARG A 205 -9.51 27.93 10.76
CA ARG A 205 -10.14 26.72 10.31
C ARG A 205 -11.35 26.35 11.14
N VAL A 206 -12.29 25.67 10.54
CA VAL A 206 -13.51 25.16 11.18
C VAL A 206 -13.79 23.75 10.70
N LYS A 207 -14.21 22.87 11.60
CA LYS A 207 -14.64 21.51 11.22
C LYS A 207 -16.02 21.59 10.60
N LYS A 208 -16.14 21.15 9.36
CA LYS A 208 -17.39 21.05 8.61
C LYS A 208 -17.58 19.67 8.02
N ARG A 209 -18.83 19.30 7.79
CA ARG A 209 -19.14 18.12 6.98
C ARG A 209 -19.24 18.53 5.52
N SER A 210 -18.27 18.11 4.74
CA SER A 210 -18.21 18.39 3.31
C SER A 210 -18.82 17.25 2.52
N LYS A 211 -19.71 17.57 1.58
CA LYS A 211 -20.31 16.60 0.65
C LYS A 211 -19.38 16.42 -0.54
N VAL A 212 -18.98 15.18 -0.81
CA VAL A 212 -18.11 14.82 -1.92
C VAL A 212 -18.84 13.82 -2.81
N LYS A 213 -18.96 14.13 -4.09
CA LYS A 213 -19.45 13.19 -5.09
C LYS A 213 -18.40 12.16 -5.42
N VAL A 214 -18.79 10.90 -5.40
CA VAL A 214 -17.91 9.75 -5.65
C VAL A 214 -18.55 8.91 -6.74
N SER A 215 -17.81 8.66 -7.80
CA SER A 215 -18.17 7.69 -8.85
C SER A 215 -17.35 6.43 -8.63
N ILE A 216 -18.03 5.34 -8.35
CA ILE A 216 -17.45 4.04 -8.12
C ILE A 216 -17.49 3.28 -9.44
N PRO A 217 -16.36 2.89 -10.02
CA PRO A 217 -16.33 2.16 -11.27
C PRO A 217 -16.93 0.77 -11.11
N ALA A 218 -17.55 0.27 -12.18
CA ALA A 218 -18.06 -1.08 -12.23
C ALA A 218 -16.91 -2.10 -12.12
N GLY A 219 -17.14 -3.19 -11.39
CA GLY A 219 -16.15 -4.24 -11.19
C GLY A 219 -15.10 -3.93 -10.13
N ILE A 220 -15.30 -2.93 -9.30
CA ILE A 220 -14.39 -2.65 -8.19
C ILE A 220 -14.34 -3.84 -7.22
N ASP A 221 -13.14 -4.16 -6.71
CA ASP A 221 -12.94 -5.29 -5.81
C ASP A 221 -12.86 -4.85 -4.34
N ASP A 222 -13.02 -5.82 -3.43
CA ASP A 222 -12.84 -5.58 -2.00
C ASP A 222 -11.42 -5.12 -1.69
N GLY A 223 -11.27 -4.15 -0.78
CA GLY A 223 -10.00 -3.57 -0.40
C GLY A 223 -9.39 -2.58 -1.41
N GLN A 224 -9.98 -2.37 -2.58
CA GLN A 224 -9.49 -1.37 -3.53
C GLN A 224 -9.71 0.04 -3.03
N GLN A 225 -8.83 0.96 -3.48
CA GLN A 225 -8.85 2.35 -3.07
C GLN A 225 -9.11 3.27 -4.28
N ILE A 226 -9.99 4.24 -4.06
CA ILE A 226 -10.25 5.33 -5.01
C ILE A 226 -9.63 6.59 -4.43
N ARG A 227 -8.72 7.23 -5.17
CA ARG A 227 -8.11 8.51 -4.80
C ARG A 227 -8.89 9.66 -5.43
N LEU A 228 -9.33 10.59 -4.60
CA LEU A 228 -9.92 11.85 -4.99
C LEU A 228 -8.96 13.00 -4.67
N SER A 229 -8.27 13.50 -5.67
CA SER A 229 -7.26 14.53 -5.51
C SER A 229 -7.84 15.83 -4.96
N GLY A 230 -7.14 16.43 -3.98
CA GLY A 230 -7.51 17.71 -3.38
C GLY A 230 -8.78 17.67 -2.52
N LYS A 231 -9.27 16.49 -2.12
CA LYS A 231 -10.46 16.34 -1.26
C LYS A 231 -10.12 16.00 0.20
N GLY A 232 -8.82 16.00 0.55
CA GLY A 232 -8.34 15.86 1.91
C GLY A 232 -8.45 17.14 2.75
N GLU A 233 -7.63 17.24 3.79
CA GLU A 233 -7.53 18.45 4.63
C GLU A 233 -6.92 19.61 3.84
N PRO A 234 -7.32 20.87 4.13
CA PRO A 234 -6.70 22.04 3.52
C PRO A 234 -5.23 22.18 3.92
N GLY A 235 -4.40 22.62 3.00
CA GLY A 235 -2.98 22.88 3.26
C GLY A 235 -2.75 24.01 4.26
N MET A 236 -1.55 24.10 4.81
CA MET A 236 -1.11 25.18 5.69
C MET A 236 -0.33 26.23 4.89
N ASN A 237 -0.43 27.50 5.34
CA ASN A 237 0.33 28.61 4.78
C ASN A 237 0.21 28.73 3.25
N GLY A 238 -0.99 28.50 2.69
CA GLY A 238 -1.20 28.52 1.25
C GLY A 238 -0.75 27.26 0.50
N GLY A 239 -0.41 26.22 1.21
CA GLY A 239 -0.11 24.91 0.62
C GLY A 239 -1.33 24.24 -0.03
N PRO A 240 -1.14 23.28 -0.93
CA PRO A 240 -2.23 22.55 -1.56
C PRO A 240 -2.97 21.67 -0.55
N PRO A 241 -4.26 21.36 -0.78
CA PRO A 241 -4.97 20.40 0.04
C PRO A 241 -4.40 18.99 -0.14
N GLY A 242 -4.62 18.12 0.84
CA GLY A 242 -4.38 16.69 0.74
C GLY A 242 -5.40 15.98 -0.14
N ASP A 243 -5.31 14.67 -0.21
CA ASP A 243 -6.18 13.81 -1.00
C ASP A 243 -7.14 13.02 -0.09
N LEU A 244 -8.23 12.57 -0.68
CA LEU A 244 -9.16 11.66 -0.03
C LEU A 244 -9.02 10.26 -0.65
N PHE A 245 -8.71 9.28 0.17
CA PHE A 245 -8.66 7.87 -0.19
C PHE A 245 -9.93 7.18 0.31
N ILE A 246 -10.69 6.62 -0.62
CA ILE A 246 -11.88 5.85 -0.30
C ILE A 246 -11.53 4.37 -0.42
N VAL A 247 -11.51 3.67 0.70
CA VAL A 247 -11.29 2.22 0.76
C VAL A 247 -12.63 1.54 0.62
N ILE A 248 -12.75 0.68 -0.37
CA ILE A 248 -13.98 -0.07 -0.62
C ILE A 248 -13.98 -1.33 0.24
N SER A 249 -15.12 -1.59 0.89
CA SER A 249 -15.39 -2.84 1.61
C SER A 249 -16.68 -3.44 1.05
N VAL A 250 -16.57 -4.61 0.42
CA VAL A 250 -17.71 -5.29 -0.20
C VAL A 250 -18.34 -6.26 0.79
N LYS A 251 -19.64 -6.15 1.00
CA LYS A 251 -20.37 -7.11 1.83
C LYS A 251 -20.38 -8.48 1.18
N PRO A 252 -20.14 -9.56 1.93
CA PRO A 252 -20.29 -10.90 1.41
C PRO A 252 -21.73 -11.12 0.94
N HIS A 253 -21.86 -11.80 -0.23
CA HIS A 253 -23.15 -12.17 -0.79
C HIS A 253 -23.56 -13.57 -0.30
N GLU A 254 -24.85 -13.84 -0.22
CA GLU A 254 -25.38 -15.11 0.30
C GLU A 254 -25.00 -16.32 -0.58
N PHE A 255 -25.04 -16.15 -1.91
CA PHE A 255 -24.84 -17.23 -2.87
C PHE A 255 -23.56 -17.07 -3.69
N PHE A 256 -23.14 -15.84 -3.95
CA PHE A 256 -22.01 -15.57 -4.84
C PHE A 256 -20.73 -15.35 -4.05
N LYS A 257 -19.65 -15.93 -4.55
CA LYS A 257 -18.29 -15.62 -4.13
C LYS A 257 -17.54 -15.05 -5.33
N ARG A 258 -16.72 -14.04 -5.12
CA ARG A 258 -15.94 -13.40 -6.18
C ARG A 258 -14.45 -13.66 -5.97
N GLU A 259 -13.76 -13.98 -7.05
CA GLU A 259 -12.30 -14.09 -7.10
C GLU A 259 -11.82 -13.36 -8.38
N GLY A 260 -11.29 -12.16 -8.19
CA GLY A 260 -10.97 -11.26 -9.31
C GLY A 260 -12.22 -10.91 -10.12
N ASP A 261 -12.21 -11.18 -11.42
CA ASP A 261 -13.36 -10.93 -12.30
C ASP A 261 -14.35 -12.11 -12.37
N ASN A 262 -13.99 -13.27 -11.80
CA ASN A 262 -14.82 -14.46 -11.84
C ASN A 262 -15.76 -14.54 -10.63
N ILE A 263 -16.93 -15.11 -10.88
CA ILE A 263 -17.97 -15.32 -9.85
C ILE A 263 -18.19 -16.82 -9.68
N PHE A 264 -18.25 -17.27 -8.45
CA PHE A 264 -18.48 -18.66 -8.09
C PHE A 264 -19.83 -18.80 -7.41
N LEU A 265 -20.57 -19.82 -7.86
CA LEU A 265 -21.87 -20.21 -7.32
C LEU A 265 -21.88 -21.69 -7.04
N GLU A 266 -22.36 -22.11 -5.87
CA GLU A 266 -22.66 -23.49 -5.57
C GLU A 266 -24.15 -23.75 -5.82
N LEU A 267 -24.44 -24.60 -6.83
CA LEU A 267 -25.79 -24.91 -7.25
C LEU A 267 -26.23 -26.27 -6.69
N PRO A 268 -27.17 -26.34 -5.76
CA PRO A 268 -27.74 -27.60 -5.33
C PRO A 268 -28.66 -28.16 -6.42
N ILE A 269 -28.45 -29.41 -6.82
CA ILE A 269 -29.33 -30.16 -7.72
C ILE A 269 -29.77 -31.46 -7.08
N THR A 270 -30.90 -31.98 -7.51
CA THR A 270 -31.41 -33.29 -7.06
C THR A 270 -30.63 -34.42 -7.69
N PHE A 271 -30.65 -35.59 -7.05
CA PHE A 271 -30.11 -36.84 -7.60
C PHE A 271 -30.69 -37.17 -8.98
N ALA A 272 -32.01 -37.00 -9.14
CA ALA A 272 -32.68 -37.29 -10.41
C ALA A 272 -32.19 -36.38 -11.54
N GLN A 273 -32.02 -35.08 -11.30
CA GLN A 273 -31.46 -34.11 -12.26
C GLN A 273 -30.02 -34.45 -12.62
N ALA A 274 -29.23 -34.91 -11.66
CA ALA A 274 -27.84 -35.29 -11.89
C ALA A 274 -27.75 -36.59 -12.73
N ALA A 275 -28.61 -37.56 -12.47
CA ALA A 275 -28.61 -38.85 -13.14
C ALA A 275 -29.16 -38.78 -14.57
N LEU A 276 -30.31 -38.15 -14.76
CA LEU A 276 -31.03 -38.10 -16.04
C LEU A 276 -30.58 -36.93 -16.92
N GLY A 277 -29.94 -35.93 -16.34
CA GLY A 277 -29.71 -34.64 -16.97
C GLY A 277 -30.95 -33.75 -16.88
N ASP A 278 -30.75 -32.44 -16.90
CA ASP A 278 -31.85 -31.47 -16.83
C ASP A 278 -31.41 -30.10 -17.36
N GLU A 279 -32.36 -29.22 -17.61
CA GLU A 279 -32.11 -27.82 -17.89
C GLU A 279 -32.56 -26.99 -16.68
N VAL A 280 -31.59 -26.38 -15.95
CA VAL A 280 -31.81 -25.68 -14.70
C VAL A 280 -31.58 -24.18 -14.88
N GLU A 281 -32.46 -23.36 -14.32
CA GLU A 281 -32.21 -21.92 -14.23
C GLU A 281 -31.16 -21.63 -13.16
N VAL A 282 -30.12 -20.93 -13.56
CA VAL A 282 -29.00 -20.52 -12.71
C VAL A 282 -29.04 -19.01 -12.53
N PRO A 283 -29.07 -18.50 -11.32
CA PRO A 283 -28.94 -17.07 -11.10
C PRO A 283 -27.52 -16.59 -11.47
N THR A 284 -27.44 -15.49 -12.17
CA THR A 284 -26.22 -14.76 -12.42
C THR A 284 -26.41 -13.31 -12.01
N VAL A 285 -25.31 -12.55 -11.84
CA VAL A 285 -25.39 -11.11 -11.56
C VAL A 285 -26.05 -10.34 -12.70
N HIS A 286 -26.13 -10.92 -13.91
CA HIS A 286 -26.75 -10.33 -15.08
C HIS A 286 -28.18 -10.89 -15.37
N GLY A 287 -28.80 -11.54 -14.39
CA GLY A 287 -30.08 -12.23 -14.54
C GLY A 287 -29.94 -13.74 -14.68
N ASN A 288 -31.09 -14.44 -14.76
CA ASN A 288 -31.09 -15.91 -14.81
C ASN A 288 -30.67 -16.42 -16.20
N VAL A 289 -29.94 -17.55 -16.21
CA VAL A 289 -29.47 -18.22 -17.41
C VAL A 289 -29.79 -19.70 -17.31
N LYS A 290 -30.27 -20.30 -18.40
CA LYS A 290 -30.49 -21.74 -18.49
C LYS A 290 -29.17 -22.47 -18.65
N LEU A 291 -28.89 -23.43 -17.75
CA LEU A 291 -27.73 -24.29 -17.77
C LEU A 291 -28.20 -25.74 -18.05
N LYS A 292 -27.71 -26.32 -19.13
CA LYS A 292 -27.92 -27.73 -19.43
C LYS A 292 -26.97 -28.59 -18.63
N ILE A 293 -27.50 -29.46 -17.78
CA ILE A 293 -26.76 -30.42 -16.97
C ILE A 293 -26.80 -31.75 -17.73
N PRO A 294 -25.66 -32.29 -18.16
CA PRO A 294 -25.60 -33.61 -18.81
C PRO A 294 -25.98 -34.74 -17.85
N ALA A 295 -26.57 -35.80 -18.37
CA ALA A 295 -26.82 -37.01 -17.58
C ALA A 295 -25.52 -37.60 -17.03
N GLY A 296 -25.59 -38.14 -15.79
CA GLY A 296 -24.43 -38.70 -15.10
C GLY A 296 -23.51 -37.62 -14.46
N THR A 297 -23.96 -36.38 -14.32
CA THR A 297 -23.18 -35.31 -13.69
C THR A 297 -22.88 -35.62 -12.23
N GLN A 298 -21.60 -35.63 -11.85
CA GLN A 298 -21.15 -35.91 -10.51
C GLN A 298 -21.11 -34.62 -9.66
N THR A 299 -21.25 -34.79 -8.35
CA THR A 299 -21.09 -33.68 -7.41
C THR A 299 -19.69 -33.08 -7.51
N GLY A 300 -19.58 -31.73 -7.39
CA GLY A 300 -18.31 -31.03 -7.51
C GLY A 300 -17.92 -30.63 -8.93
N LYS A 301 -18.65 -31.10 -9.97
CA LYS A 301 -18.42 -30.69 -11.36
C LYS A 301 -18.71 -29.20 -11.52
N THR A 302 -17.83 -28.48 -12.18
CA THR A 302 -17.96 -27.04 -12.41
C THR A 302 -18.30 -26.75 -13.87
N PHE A 303 -19.33 -25.95 -14.09
CA PHE A 303 -19.73 -25.45 -15.40
C PHE A 303 -19.36 -23.99 -15.50
N ARG A 304 -18.85 -23.55 -16.66
CA ARG A 304 -18.44 -22.18 -16.93
C ARG A 304 -19.47 -21.46 -17.79
N LEU A 305 -20.03 -20.39 -17.28
CA LEU A 305 -20.89 -19.46 -18.01
C LEU A 305 -20.04 -18.26 -18.45
N ARG A 306 -19.68 -18.24 -19.73
CA ARG A 306 -18.79 -17.22 -20.29
C ARG A 306 -19.41 -15.83 -20.23
N GLY A 307 -18.60 -14.83 -19.82
CA GLY A 307 -19.01 -13.42 -19.77
C GLY A 307 -20.13 -13.13 -18.78
N LYS A 308 -20.38 -13.99 -17.77
CA LYS A 308 -21.38 -13.81 -16.73
C LYS A 308 -20.75 -13.46 -15.37
N GLY A 309 -19.46 -13.14 -15.34
CA GLY A 309 -18.74 -12.66 -14.18
C GLY A 309 -18.83 -11.14 -14.00
N ALA A 310 -17.94 -10.58 -13.18
CA ALA A 310 -17.81 -9.14 -12.95
C ALA A 310 -17.09 -8.46 -14.14
N PRO A 311 -17.39 -7.20 -14.43
CA PRO A 311 -16.64 -6.42 -15.39
C PRO A 311 -15.22 -6.17 -14.90
N ASN A 312 -14.26 -6.05 -15.82
CA ASN A 312 -12.89 -5.73 -15.49
C ASN A 312 -12.73 -4.22 -15.26
N VAL A 313 -12.26 -3.81 -14.08
CA VAL A 313 -12.07 -2.39 -13.71
C VAL A 313 -11.03 -1.68 -14.59
N ARG A 314 -10.01 -2.41 -15.06
CA ARG A 314 -8.86 -1.84 -15.79
C ARG A 314 -8.91 -2.04 -17.28
N GLY A 315 -9.87 -2.83 -17.80
CA GLY A 315 -9.93 -3.24 -19.19
C GLY A 315 -11.35 -3.37 -19.71
N TYR A 316 -11.46 -4.06 -20.86
CA TYR A 316 -12.74 -4.37 -21.48
C TYR A 316 -13.08 -5.82 -21.18
N GLY A 317 -14.39 -6.11 -21.11
CA GLY A 317 -14.92 -7.44 -20.96
C GLY A 317 -15.38 -7.77 -19.56
N TYR A 318 -15.85 -8.99 -19.42
CA TYR A 318 -16.41 -9.56 -18.20
C TYR A 318 -15.67 -10.87 -17.90
N GLY A 319 -15.49 -11.16 -16.63
CA GLY A 319 -15.11 -12.49 -16.19
C GLY A 319 -16.19 -13.52 -16.45
N ASP A 320 -15.97 -14.73 -16.01
CA ASP A 320 -16.88 -15.85 -16.17
C ASP A 320 -17.56 -16.20 -14.84
N GLN A 321 -18.75 -16.81 -14.92
CA GLN A 321 -19.36 -17.42 -13.74
C GLN A 321 -19.10 -18.92 -13.73
N HIS A 322 -18.56 -19.40 -12.63
CA HIS A 322 -18.29 -20.82 -12.36
C HIS A 322 -19.38 -21.39 -11.46
N VAL A 323 -20.17 -22.30 -12.01
CA VAL A 323 -21.27 -22.97 -11.29
C VAL A 323 -20.80 -24.36 -10.87
N LYS A 324 -20.52 -24.50 -9.57
CA LYS A 324 -20.15 -25.80 -8.99
C LYS A 324 -21.41 -26.52 -8.53
N VAL A 325 -21.67 -27.66 -9.14
CA VAL A 325 -22.85 -28.46 -8.84
C VAL A 325 -22.64 -29.27 -7.57
N ARG A 326 -23.63 -29.25 -6.68
CA ARG A 326 -23.69 -30.09 -5.49
C ARG A 326 -24.95 -30.95 -5.52
N VAL A 327 -24.78 -32.26 -5.68
CA VAL A 327 -25.90 -33.20 -5.64
C VAL A 327 -26.39 -33.35 -4.20
N VAL A 328 -27.67 -33.07 -3.99
CA VAL A 328 -28.30 -33.13 -2.67
C VAL A 328 -29.20 -34.34 -2.58
N THR A 329 -28.95 -35.19 -1.59
CA THR A 329 -29.82 -36.34 -1.29
C THR A 329 -31.03 -35.88 -0.49
N PRO A 330 -32.26 -36.15 -0.94
CA PRO A 330 -33.47 -35.74 -0.22
C PRO A 330 -33.58 -36.49 1.10
N THR A 331 -33.83 -35.75 2.17
CA THR A 331 -33.99 -36.33 3.52
C THR A 331 -35.44 -36.68 3.85
N LYS A 332 -36.40 -35.99 3.23
CA LYS A 332 -37.84 -36.21 3.41
C LYS A 332 -38.44 -36.82 2.14
N LEU A 333 -38.80 -38.08 2.19
CA LEU A 333 -39.33 -38.84 1.04
C LEU A 333 -40.78 -39.25 1.35
N THR A 334 -41.66 -39.14 0.33
CA THR A 334 -42.99 -39.70 0.36
C THR A 334 -42.94 -41.22 0.24
N ALA A 335 -44.05 -41.91 0.60
CA ALA A 335 -44.13 -43.37 0.49
C ALA A 335 -43.78 -43.84 -0.93
N ARG A 336 -44.37 -43.19 -1.96
CA ARG A 336 -44.15 -43.53 -3.37
C ARG A 336 -42.69 -43.28 -3.81
N GLN A 337 -42.05 -42.25 -3.37
CA GLN A 337 -40.61 -41.99 -3.64
C GLN A 337 -39.73 -43.09 -3.02
N LYS A 338 -40.04 -43.56 -1.83
CA LYS A 338 -39.31 -44.67 -1.21
C LYS A 338 -39.45 -45.97 -1.99
N GLU A 339 -40.64 -46.27 -2.50
CA GLU A 339 -40.88 -47.44 -3.37
C GLU A 339 -40.05 -47.39 -4.63
N LEU A 340 -40.11 -46.25 -5.36
CA LEU A 340 -39.35 -46.07 -6.61
C LEU A 340 -37.81 -46.16 -6.39
N LEU A 341 -37.32 -45.63 -5.27
CA LEU A 341 -35.88 -45.75 -4.96
C LEU A 341 -35.52 -47.19 -4.56
N ARG A 342 -36.40 -47.97 -3.95
CA ARG A 342 -36.16 -49.41 -3.68
C ARG A 342 -36.17 -50.21 -4.97
N GLU A 343 -37.12 -49.99 -5.85
CA GLU A 343 -37.19 -50.60 -7.16
C GLU A 343 -35.94 -50.29 -8.00
N PHE A 344 -35.51 -49.00 -7.98
CA PHE A 344 -34.25 -48.59 -8.64
C PHE A 344 -33.03 -49.33 -8.07
N ASN A 345 -32.95 -49.48 -6.75
CA ASN A 345 -31.84 -50.19 -6.11
C ASN A 345 -31.85 -51.71 -6.42
N GLU A 346 -33.03 -52.37 -6.52
CA GLU A 346 -33.15 -53.76 -6.90
C GLU A 346 -32.68 -54.01 -8.31
N ILE A 347 -33.03 -53.13 -9.27
CA ILE A 347 -32.58 -53.19 -10.65
C ILE A 347 -31.08 -52.99 -10.73
N SER A 348 -30.54 -52.00 -10.01
CA SER A 348 -29.10 -51.65 -9.99
C SER A 348 -28.22 -52.73 -9.35
N ASN A 349 -28.74 -53.55 -8.43
CA ASN A 349 -27.98 -54.63 -7.81
C ASN A 349 -27.69 -55.79 -8.81
N ASN A 350 -28.40 -55.84 -9.95
CA ASN A 350 -28.24 -56.85 -10.99
C ASN A 350 -27.31 -56.39 -12.12
N GLU A 351 -26.94 -55.10 -12.15
CA GLU A 351 -25.97 -54.54 -13.11
C GLU A 351 -24.78 -53.94 -12.38
N PRO A 352 -23.52 -54.22 -12.79
CA PRO A 352 -22.37 -53.58 -12.15
C PRO A 352 -22.41 -52.06 -12.41
N LEU A 353 -22.28 -51.27 -11.37
CA LEU A 353 -22.11 -49.81 -11.46
C LEU A 353 -20.85 -49.56 -12.31
N THR A 354 -21.07 -49.20 -13.57
CA THR A 354 -20.15 -48.72 -14.62
C THR A 354 -18.62 -48.88 -14.42
N GLU A 355 -17.97 -49.29 -15.48
CA GLU A 355 -16.54 -49.66 -15.65
C GLU A 355 -15.47 -48.69 -15.17
N ASN A 356 -15.81 -47.50 -14.64
CA ASN A 356 -14.86 -46.51 -14.22
C ASN A 356 -14.61 -46.45 -12.67
N ASP A 357 -15.27 -47.29 -11.90
CA ASP A 357 -15.11 -47.36 -10.44
C ASP A 357 -14.06 -48.37 -9.96
N ASP A 358 -13.34 -48.98 -10.91
CA ASP A 358 -12.36 -50.04 -10.65
C ASP A 358 -11.10 -49.59 -9.89
N SER A 359 -10.92 -48.27 -9.64
CA SER A 359 -9.62 -47.86 -9.09
C SER A 359 -9.62 -47.71 -7.55
N LEU A 360 -10.71 -47.36 -6.90
CA LEU A 360 -10.72 -47.19 -5.45
C LEU A 360 -11.45 -48.28 -4.70
N PHE A 361 -12.67 -48.66 -5.11
CA PHE A 361 -13.43 -49.72 -4.42
C PHE A 361 -12.85 -51.11 -4.63
N SER A 362 -12.30 -51.41 -5.80
CA SER A 362 -11.59 -52.65 -6.05
C SER A 362 -10.27 -52.75 -5.25
N ARG A 363 -9.54 -51.65 -5.14
CA ARG A 363 -8.34 -51.53 -4.28
C ARG A 363 -8.69 -51.69 -2.79
N PHE A 364 -9.79 -51.05 -2.34
CA PHE A 364 -10.28 -51.25 -0.97
C PHE A 364 -10.69 -52.69 -0.71
N LYS A 365 -11.41 -53.33 -1.65
CA LYS A 365 -11.86 -54.71 -1.49
C LYS A 365 -10.69 -55.72 -1.52
N LYS A 366 -9.63 -55.45 -2.31
CA LYS A 366 -8.38 -56.23 -2.30
C LYS A 366 -7.58 -56.03 -1.00
N ALA A 367 -7.49 -54.77 -0.51
CA ALA A 367 -6.79 -54.50 0.72
C ALA A 367 -7.43 -55.12 1.97
N PHE A 368 -8.77 -55.29 1.98
CA PHE A 368 -9.49 -55.94 3.08
C PHE A 368 -9.65 -57.45 2.94
N LYS A 369 -9.41 -58.04 1.79
CA LYS A 369 -9.48 -59.52 1.59
C LYS A 369 -8.15 -60.25 1.73
N GLY A 370 -7.04 -59.52 1.94
CA GLY A 370 -5.75 -60.14 2.30
C GLY A 370 -5.17 -61.02 1.17
N GLU A 371 -5.36 -60.69 -0.10
CA GLU A 371 -4.65 -61.29 -1.25
C GLU A 371 -3.74 -60.28 -1.96
#